data_80ea1a70a387bf0270cc2803153a5886
#
_entry.id   80ea1a70a387bf0270cc2803153a5886
#
_cell.length_a   1.000
_cell.length_b   1.000
_cell.length_c   1.000
_cell.angle_alpha   90.00
_cell.angle_beta   90.00
_cell.angle_gamma   90.00
#
_symmetry.space_group_name_H-M   'P 1'
#
loop_
_entity.id
_entity.type
_entity.pdbx_description
1 polymer ?
#
loop_
_entity_poly.entity_id
_entity_poly.type
_entity_poly.pdbx_seq_one_letter_code
_entity_poly.pdbx_strand_id
1 'polypeptide(L)'
;MKARFRYNRSSAPQTPISMKIGTPLSPSATRVMLLGAGELGKEVIIALQRLGVEVVAVDRYSNAPGHQVAHRAHVIDMTDAAALRALVERERPHLIVPEIEAIATAELLRIEDAELAQVIPTARAAWLTMNREGIRRLAAEELGLPTSPYRFADTLPEVQAAIADIGYPCLIKPVMSSSGKGQSRIDGPDEIAAAWDYAMRGGRVGRGRVIVEGHIDFDYEITQLTVRAKNAAGEIETYFCEPIGHLQVKGDYVESWQPQPMSEAALQTSRRIARSVTGNLGGLGLFGVELFVKGDQVWFSEVSPRPHDTGLVTLASQRLSEFELHARAILGLPVDVSLRRPAASAVIYGGVDAAGIAYQGVAAALQVPESDLRLFGKPESYVRRRMGVAVANADTAEEARQRARACAAQVRPLQP
;
A
#
# COMPACT_ATOMS: atom_id res chain seq x y z
N MET A 1 6.66 -30.35 13.61
CA MET A 1 5.65 -31.00 12.76
C MET A 1 5.33 -30.04 11.62
N LYS A 2 5.98 -30.18 10.46
CA LYS A 2 5.88 -29.26 9.32
C LYS A 2 4.60 -29.54 8.55
N ALA A 3 3.57 -28.73 8.72
CA ALA A 3 2.37 -28.78 7.90
C ALA A 3 2.70 -28.22 6.50
N ARG A 4 2.91 -29.12 5.53
CA ARG A 4 2.94 -28.79 4.12
C ARG A 4 1.50 -28.58 3.65
N PHE A 5 1.03 -27.35 3.61
CA PHE A 5 -0.19 -27.02 2.87
C PHE A 5 0.09 -27.11 1.37
N ARG A 6 -0.33 -28.21 0.75
CA ARG A 6 -0.41 -28.31 -0.71
C ARG A 6 -1.71 -27.59 -1.16
N TYR A 7 -1.57 -26.40 -1.67
CA TYR A 7 -2.65 -25.70 -2.38
C TYR A 7 -2.66 -26.20 -3.83
N ASN A 8 -3.41 -27.24 -4.08
CA ASN A 8 -3.65 -27.75 -5.43
C ASN A 8 -5.17 -27.80 -5.65
N ARG A 9 -5.76 -26.68 -6.07
CA ARG A 9 -7.07 -26.66 -6.72
C ARG A 9 -7.00 -25.71 -7.91
N SER A 10 -7.15 -26.26 -9.10
CA SER A 10 -7.58 -25.52 -10.27
C SER A 10 -8.94 -24.92 -9.95
N SER A 11 -8.99 -23.61 -9.72
CA SER A 11 -10.24 -22.87 -9.60
C SER A 11 -10.99 -23.04 -10.92
N ALA A 12 -12.17 -23.64 -10.86
CA ALA A 12 -13.12 -23.58 -11.97
C ALA A 12 -13.33 -22.11 -12.36
N PRO A 13 -13.53 -21.81 -13.67
CA PRO A 13 -13.77 -20.43 -14.09
C PRO A 13 -15.04 -19.94 -13.41
N GLN A 14 -14.88 -19.04 -12.43
CA GLN A 14 -16.03 -18.36 -11.84
C GLN A 14 -16.68 -17.53 -12.94
N THR A 15 -17.96 -17.77 -13.17
CA THR A 15 -18.79 -16.97 -14.08
C THR A 15 -18.62 -15.50 -13.72
N PRO A 16 -18.34 -14.61 -14.69
CA PRO A 16 -18.16 -13.20 -14.36
C PRO A 16 -19.45 -12.67 -13.73
N ILE A 17 -19.42 -12.39 -12.44
CA ILE A 17 -20.52 -11.71 -11.77
C ILE A 17 -20.55 -10.31 -12.36
N SER A 18 -21.53 -10.03 -13.23
CA SER A 18 -21.89 -8.67 -13.58
C SER A 18 -22.43 -8.04 -12.29
N MET A 19 -21.56 -7.35 -11.56
CA MET A 19 -21.95 -6.71 -10.30
C MET A 19 -22.97 -5.62 -10.60
N LYS A 20 -24.21 -5.82 -10.15
CA LYS A 20 -25.22 -4.76 -10.17
C LYS A 20 -24.94 -3.85 -8.97
N ILE A 21 -24.77 -2.57 -9.23
CA ILE A 21 -24.62 -1.57 -8.16
C ILE A 21 -26.02 -1.13 -7.75
N GLY A 22 -26.39 -1.43 -6.52
CA GLY A 22 -27.67 -1.05 -5.94
C GLY A 22 -27.57 0.25 -5.13
N THR A 23 -28.71 0.71 -4.61
CA THR A 23 -28.77 1.97 -3.84
C THR A 23 -28.25 1.74 -2.42
N PRO A 24 -27.30 2.55 -1.92
CA PRO A 24 -26.84 2.48 -0.54
C PRO A 24 -27.98 2.57 0.48
N LEU A 25 -27.80 1.94 1.63
CA LEU A 25 -28.77 1.92 2.74
C LEU A 25 -30.13 1.31 2.37
N SER A 26 -30.17 0.48 1.32
CA SER A 26 -31.36 -0.23 0.88
C SER A 26 -31.09 -1.74 0.78
N PRO A 27 -32.13 -2.58 0.63
CA PRO A 27 -31.95 -4.02 0.43
C PRO A 27 -31.15 -4.40 -0.83
N SER A 28 -31.09 -3.50 -1.83
CA SER A 28 -30.33 -3.71 -3.07
C SER A 28 -28.88 -3.25 -2.98
N ALA A 29 -28.42 -2.69 -1.84
CA ALA A 29 -27.11 -2.08 -1.71
C ALA A 29 -25.96 -3.04 -2.06
N THR A 30 -25.03 -2.59 -2.90
CA THR A 30 -23.72 -3.21 -3.03
C THR A 30 -22.86 -2.73 -1.88
N ARG A 31 -22.43 -3.66 -0.99
CA ARG A 31 -21.73 -3.32 0.25
C ARG A 31 -20.29 -3.75 0.22
N VAL A 32 -19.40 -2.80 0.51
CA VAL A 32 -17.95 -3.02 0.63
C VAL A 32 -17.54 -2.73 2.08
N MET A 33 -16.83 -3.67 2.70
CA MET A 33 -16.17 -3.48 4.00
C MET A 33 -14.70 -3.18 3.77
N LEU A 34 -14.25 -2.00 4.22
CA LEU A 34 -12.86 -1.58 4.15
C LEU A 34 -12.17 -1.83 5.48
N LEU A 35 -11.10 -2.62 5.48
CA LEU A 35 -10.29 -2.94 6.67
C LEU A 35 -9.04 -2.07 6.69
N GLY A 36 -9.10 -1.00 7.44
CA GLY A 36 -8.18 0.13 7.47
C GLY A 36 -8.87 1.39 6.93
N ALA A 37 -9.12 2.36 7.81
CA ALA A 37 -9.85 3.58 7.50
C ALA A 37 -8.96 4.83 7.66
N GLY A 38 -7.67 4.69 7.33
CA GLY A 38 -6.71 5.79 7.30
C GLY A 38 -6.94 6.77 6.14
N GLU A 39 -5.93 7.56 5.81
CA GLU A 39 -5.98 8.55 4.75
C GLU A 39 -6.24 7.95 3.36
N LEU A 40 -5.57 6.84 3.03
CA LEU A 40 -5.78 6.16 1.75
C LEU A 40 -7.16 5.51 1.71
N GLY A 41 -7.55 4.83 2.79
CA GLY A 41 -8.88 4.25 2.94
C GLY A 41 -10.00 5.29 2.78
N LYS A 42 -9.82 6.51 3.29
CA LYS A 42 -10.78 7.61 3.09
C LYS A 42 -11.00 7.92 1.61
N GLU A 43 -9.94 8.02 0.82
CA GLU A 43 -10.03 8.29 -0.62
C GLU A 43 -10.69 7.12 -1.37
N VAL A 44 -10.40 5.86 -0.99
CA VAL A 44 -11.08 4.67 -1.53
C VAL A 44 -12.58 4.72 -1.23
N ILE A 45 -12.97 5.06 0.00
CA ILE A 45 -14.38 5.20 0.39
C ILE A 45 -15.08 6.25 -0.47
N ILE A 46 -14.47 7.42 -0.64
CA ILE A 46 -15.03 8.50 -1.47
C ILE A 46 -15.19 8.03 -2.93
N ALA A 47 -14.19 7.33 -3.48
CA ALA A 47 -14.24 6.80 -4.82
C ALA A 47 -15.38 5.76 -5.00
N LEU A 48 -15.57 4.86 -4.03
CA LEU A 48 -16.66 3.89 -4.02
C LEU A 48 -18.03 4.56 -3.91
N GLN A 49 -18.18 5.57 -3.04
CA GLN A 49 -19.44 6.29 -2.86
C GLN A 49 -19.87 7.07 -4.11
N ARG A 50 -18.91 7.62 -4.87
CA ARG A 50 -19.21 8.25 -6.18
C ARG A 50 -19.83 7.27 -7.18
N LEU A 51 -19.60 5.96 -6.99
CA LEU A 51 -20.20 4.89 -7.79
C LEU A 51 -21.47 4.29 -7.16
N GLY A 52 -22.00 4.89 -6.08
CA GLY A 52 -23.20 4.41 -5.41
C GLY A 52 -23.01 3.17 -4.55
N VAL A 53 -21.80 2.89 -4.10
CA VAL A 53 -21.48 1.74 -3.25
C VAL A 53 -21.65 2.11 -1.78
N GLU A 54 -22.28 1.22 -1.01
CA GLU A 54 -22.37 1.34 0.45
C GLU A 54 -21.07 0.87 1.08
N VAL A 55 -20.45 1.72 1.92
CA VAL A 55 -19.17 1.40 2.54
C VAL A 55 -19.28 1.30 4.06
N VAL A 56 -18.75 0.21 4.60
CA VAL A 56 -18.52 -0.04 6.02
C VAL A 56 -17.03 0.12 6.30
N ALA A 57 -16.64 1.13 7.06
CA ALA A 57 -15.24 1.39 7.40
C ALA A 57 -14.88 0.79 8.76
N VAL A 58 -13.77 0.09 8.82
CA VAL A 58 -13.28 -0.58 10.03
C VAL A 58 -11.87 -0.10 10.35
N ASP A 59 -11.62 0.31 11.58
CA ASP A 59 -10.28 0.63 12.07
C ASP A 59 -10.15 0.28 13.55
N ARG A 60 -8.91 0.33 14.08
CA ARG A 60 -8.61 0.05 15.50
C ARG A 60 -8.89 1.21 16.45
N TYR A 61 -9.13 2.41 15.93
CA TYR A 61 -9.39 3.61 16.73
C TYR A 61 -10.59 4.40 16.17
N SER A 62 -11.25 5.12 17.05
CA SER A 62 -12.42 5.93 16.70
C SER A 62 -12.04 7.18 15.89
N ASN A 63 -12.99 7.68 15.10
CA ASN A 63 -12.83 8.88 14.29
C ASN A 63 -11.67 8.82 13.29
N ALA A 64 -11.30 7.61 12.84
CA ALA A 64 -10.35 7.45 11.74
C ALA A 64 -10.83 8.24 10.51
N PRO A 65 -9.92 8.71 9.64
CA PRO A 65 -10.29 9.52 8.46
C PRO A 65 -11.42 8.92 7.62
N GLY A 66 -11.40 7.63 7.37
CA GLY A 66 -12.45 6.92 6.63
C GLY A 66 -13.77 6.81 7.38
N HIS A 67 -13.76 6.76 8.73
CA HIS A 67 -15.00 6.77 9.54
C HIS A 67 -15.81 8.05 9.32
N GLN A 68 -15.14 9.17 9.02
CA GLN A 68 -15.78 10.47 8.84
C GLN A 68 -16.63 10.56 7.56
N VAL A 69 -16.42 9.64 6.63
CA VAL A 69 -17.08 9.66 5.31
C VAL A 69 -17.84 8.37 4.98
N ALA A 70 -17.66 7.29 5.73
CA ALA A 70 -18.32 6.02 5.47
C ALA A 70 -19.81 6.05 5.85
N HIS A 71 -20.62 5.14 5.29
CA HIS A 71 -22.03 4.96 5.68
C HIS A 71 -22.15 4.36 7.09
N ARG A 72 -21.24 3.46 7.45
CA ARG A 72 -21.12 2.88 8.80
C ARG A 72 -19.65 2.76 9.17
N ALA A 73 -19.36 2.89 10.46
CA ALA A 73 -18.02 2.82 11.01
C ALA A 73 -17.96 1.88 12.23
N HIS A 74 -16.90 1.07 12.30
CA HIS A 74 -16.67 0.16 13.41
C HIS A 74 -15.24 0.26 13.91
N VAL A 75 -15.10 0.15 15.24
CA VAL A 75 -13.81 0.09 15.91
C VAL A 75 -13.63 -1.30 16.49
N ILE A 76 -12.68 -2.05 15.97
CA ILE A 76 -12.29 -3.37 16.45
C ILE A 76 -10.78 -3.56 16.35
N ASP A 77 -10.23 -4.50 17.10
CA ASP A 77 -8.92 -5.05 16.80
C ASP A 77 -9.05 -6.00 15.60
N MET A 78 -8.63 -5.55 14.42
CA MET A 78 -8.70 -6.36 13.20
C MET A 78 -7.73 -7.54 13.19
N THR A 79 -6.81 -7.63 14.15
CA THR A 79 -5.94 -8.80 14.35
C THR A 79 -6.62 -9.91 15.17
N ASP A 80 -7.75 -9.59 15.81
CA ASP A 80 -8.61 -10.59 16.46
C ASP A 80 -9.53 -11.25 15.43
N ALA A 81 -9.26 -12.52 15.15
CA ALA A 81 -9.99 -13.31 14.17
C ALA A 81 -11.49 -13.45 14.52
N ALA A 82 -11.83 -13.58 15.81
CA ALA A 82 -13.21 -13.74 16.24
C ALA A 82 -14.01 -12.44 16.10
N ALA A 83 -13.41 -11.30 16.48
CA ALA A 83 -14.01 -9.98 16.32
C ALA A 83 -14.24 -9.65 14.83
N LEU A 84 -13.25 -9.95 13.96
CA LEU A 84 -13.36 -9.74 12.53
C LEU A 84 -14.48 -10.58 11.92
N ARG A 85 -14.54 -11.89 12.22
CA ARG A 85 -15.60 -12.79 11.72
C ARG A 85 -16.98 -12.32 12.16
N ALA A 86 -17.17 -12.04 13.45
CA ALA A 86 -18.44 -11.57 13.99
C ALA A 86 -18.94 -10.29 13.31
N LEU A 87 -18.00 -9.38 12.98
CA LEU A 87 -18.32 -8.16 12.23
C LEU A 87 -18.77 -8.47 10.81
N VAL A 88 -18.06 -9.35 10.10
CA VAL A 88 -18.41 -9.75 8.72
C VAL A 88 -19.79 -10.43 8.68
N GLU A 89 -20.07 -11.33 9.60
CA GLU A 89 -21.38 -12.01 9.70
C GLU A 89 -22.53 -11.04 10.00
N ARG A 90 -22.28 -10.01 10.82
CA ARG A 90 -23.26 -8.96 11.12
C ARG A 90 -23.52 -8.03 9.95
N GLU A 91 -22.46 -7.51 9.32
CA GLU A 91 -22.55 -6.52 8.26
C GLU A 91 -22.85 -7.12 6.88
N ARG A 92 -22.51 -8.38 6.66
CA ARG A 92 -22.69 -9.13 5.40
C ARG A 92 -22.24 -8.35 4.17
N PRO A 93 -20.95 -7.93 4.11
CA PRO A 93 -20.44 -7.26 2.95
C PRO A 93 -20.36 -8.22 1.75
N HIS A 94 -20.49 -7.71 0.54
CA HIS A 94 -20.20 -8.48 -0.68
C HIS A 94 -18.70 -8.59 -0.90
N LEU A 95 -17.96 -7.50 -0.61
CA LEU A 95 -16.53 -7.40 -0.78
C LEU A 95 -15.86 -6.94 0.51
N ILE A 96 -14.71 -7.52 0.83
CA ILE A 96 -13.79 -7.07 1.89
C ILE A 96 -12.51 -6.57 1.22
N VAL A 97 -12.12 -5.34 1.55
CA VAL A 97 -10.95 -4.66 0.97
C VAL A 97 -9.95 -4.33 2.07
N PRO A 98 -8.87 -5.12 2.22
CA PRO A 98 -7.78 -4.81 3.15
C PRO A 98 -6.99 -3.58 2.69
N GLU A 99 -6.82 -2.59 3.60
CA GLU A 99 -6.08 -1.35 3.36
C GLU A 99 -4.86 -1.19 4.29
N ILE A 100 -4.71 -2.08 5.25
CA ILE A 100 -3.55 -2.10 6.17
C ILE A 100 -3.04 -3.53 6.37
N GLU A 101 -1.85 -3.67 6.99
CA GLU A 101 -1.24 -4.97 7.24
C GLU A 101 -1.72 -5.63 8.55
N ALA A 102 -2.18 -4.85 9.54
CA ALA A 102 -2.56 -5.36 10.86
C ALA A 102 -3.97 -5.97 10.84
N ILE A 103 -4.12 -7.13 10.19
CA ILE A 103 -5.38 -7.87 10.01
C ILE A 103 -5.13 -9.35 10.28
N ALA A 104 -6.14 -10.06 10.80
CA ALA A 104 -6.15 -11.52 10.92
C ALA A 104 -6.29 -12.18 9.54
N THR A 105 -5.23 -12.15 8.72
CA THR A 105 -5.27 -12.63 7.32
C THR A 105 -5.62 -14.11 7.18
N ALA A 106 -5.25 -14.95 8.16
CA ALA A 106 -5.71 -16.34 8.20
C ALA A 106 -7.24 -16.45 8.31
N GLU A 107 -7.87 -15.48 8.96
CA GLU A 107 -9.34 -15.45 9.04
C GLU A 107 -9.96 -14.96 7.72
N LEU A 108 -9.31 -14.06 7.01
CA LEU A 108 -9.76 -13.66 5.66
C LEU A 108 -9.81 -14.86 4.69
N LEU A 109 -8.84 -15.79 4.78
CA LEU A 109 -8.87 -17.03 4.00
C LEU A 109 -10.10 -17.88 4.36
N ARG A 110 -10.42 -18.03 5.65
CA ARG A 110 -11.60 -18.79 6.11
C ARG A 110 -12.92 -18.12 5.72
N ILE A 111 -12.98 -16.80 5.73
CA ILE A 111 -14.15 -16.02 5.30
C ILE A 111 -14.39 -16.23 3.79
N GLU A 112 -13.33 -16.19 2.98
CA GLU A 112 -13.40 -16.43 1.53
C GLU A 112 -13.77 -17.89 1.23
N ASP A 113 -13.16 -18.87 1.91
CA ASP A 113 -13.46 -20.30 1.78
C ASP A 113 -14.92 -20.63 2.20
N ALA A 114 -15.46 -19.91 3.18
CA ALA A 114 -16.84 -20.04 3.64
C ALA A 114 -17.84 -19.24 2.79
N GLU A 115 -17.39 -18.58 1.72
CA GLU A 115 -18.21 -17.77 0.83
C GLU A 115 -19.00 -16.65 1.54
N LEU A 116 -18.54 -16.19 2.71
CA LEU A 116 -19.19 -15.11 3.45
C LEU A 116 -19.01 -13.76 2.79
N ALA A 117 -17.86 -13.53 2.13
CA ALA A 117 -17.55 -12.35 1.33
C ALA A 117 -16.34 -12.65 0.43
N GLN A 118 -16.25 -11.94 -0.70
CA GLN A 118 -15.05 -11.97 -1.54
C GLN A 118 -14.01 -11.02 -0.98
N VAL A 119 -12.76 -11.47 -0.82
CA VAL A 119 -11.64 -10.63 -0.39
C VAL A 119 -10.88 -10.08 -1.61
N ILE A 120 -10.54 -8.80 -1.60
CA ILE A 120 -9.90 -8.10 -2.71
C ILE A 120 -8.46 -7.72 -2.35
N PRO A 121 -7.50 -7.95 -3.26
CA PRO A 121 -7.64 -8.65 -4.54
C PRO A 121 -7.91 -10.16 -4.35
N THR A 122 -7.33 -10.79 -3.34
CA THR A 122 -7.61 -12.13 -2.80
C THR A 122 -7.15 -12.23 -1.34
N ALA A 123 -7.75 -13.09 -0.54
CA ALA A 123 -7.28 -13.35 0.84
C ALA A 123 -5.81 -13.87 0.84
N ARG A 124 -5.44 -14.67 -0.18
CA ARG A 124 -4.06 -15.14 -0.38
C ARG A 124 -3.10 -13.97 -0.63
N ALA A 125 -3.47 -12.99 -1.44
CA ALA A 125 -2.63 -11.81 -1.68
C ALA A 125 -2.38 -11.04 -0.39
N ALA A 126 -3.42 -10.76 0.40
CA ALA A 126 -3.30 -10.11 1.69
C ALA A 126 -2.38 -10.90 2.65
N TRP A 127 -2.56 -12.23 2.72
CA TRP A 127 -1.74 -13.10 3.58
C TRP A 127 -0.25 -13.13 3.18
N LEU A 128 0.05 -13.24 1.87
CA LEU A 128 1.44 -13.30 1.38
C LEU A 128 2.17 -11.97 1.54
N THR A 129 1.52 -10.85 1.24
CA THR A 129 2.18 -9.54 1.23
C THR A 129 2.38 -8.96 2.62
N MET A 130 1.61 -9.40 3.62
CA MET A 130 1.85 -9.04 5.01
C MET A 130 3.06 -9.76 5.61
N ASN A 131 3.53 -10.83 5.01
CA ASN A 131 4.65 -11.62 5.45
C ASN A 131 5.81 -11.45 4.46
N ARG A 132 6.86 -10.70 4.86
CA ARG A 132 8.05 -10.48 4.01
C ARG A 132 8.70 -11.78 3.54
N GLU A 133 8.65 -12.84 4.35
CA GLU A 133 9.16 -14.16 3.92
C GLU A 133 8.32 -14.73 2.80
N GLY A 134 6.99 -14.68 2.94
CA GLY A 134 6.07 -15.21 1.93
C GLY A 134 6.26 -14.54 0.57
N ILE A 135 6.22 -13.21 0.53
CA ILE A 135 6.35 -12.47 -0.72
C ILE A 135 7.77 -12.52 -1.30
N ARG A 136 8.82 -12.54 -0.45
CA ARG A 136 10.21 -12.65 -0.91
C ARG A 136 10.49 -14.01 -1.55
N ARG A 137 10.04 -15.10 -0.93
CA ARG A 137 10.17 -16.45 -1.51
C ARG A 137 9.37 -16.59 -2.80
N LEU A 138 8.14 -16.07 -2.83
CA LEU A 138 7.35 -16.02 -4.05
C LEU A 138 8.12 -15.34 -5.19
N ALA A 139 8.64 -14.14 -4.95
CA ALA A 139 9.33 -13.38 -5.98
C ALA A 139 10.64 -14.05 -6.43
N ALA A 140 11.50 -14.44 -5.48
CA ALA A 140 12.84 -14.92 -5.77
C ALA A 140 12.88 -16.41 -6.15
N GLU A 141 12.16 -17.27 -5.40
CA GLU A 141 12.29 -18.73 -5.52
C GLU A 141 11.26 -19.34 -6.47
N GLU A 142 10.00 -18.83 -6.46
CA GLU A 142 8.95 -19.37 -7.31
C GLU A 142 8.90 -18.69 -8.69
N LEU A 143 9.04 -17.34 -8.71
CA LEU A 143 8.94 -16.56 -9.95
C LEU A 143 10.32 -16.26 -10.59
N GLY A 144 11.43 -16.53 -9.89
CA GLY A 144 12.78 -16.30 -10.39
C GLY A 144 13.09 -14.82 -10.69
N LEU A 145 12.45 -13.90 -9.98
CA LEU A 145 12.63 -12.47 -10.23
C LEU A 145 13.91 -11.96 -9.55
N PRO A 146 14.58 -10.96 -10.13
CA PRO A 146 15.69 -10.28 -9.47
C PRO A 146 15.24 -9.64 -8.16
N THR A 147 15.90 -9.95 -7.05
CA THR A 147 15.68 -9.37 -5.72
C THR A 147 17.02 -9.07 -5.07
N SER A 148 17.02 -8.33 -3.94
CA SER A 148 18.22 -8.28 -3.08
C SER A 148 18.60 -9.69 -2.65
N PRO A 149 19.89 -10.02 -2.50
CA PRO A 149 20.32 -11.23 -1.79
C PRO A 149 19.75 -11.23 -0.36
N TYR A 150 19.25 -12.37 0.11
CA TYR A 150 18.61 -12.40 1.42
C TYR A 150 18.81 -13.72 2.17
N ARG A 151 18.66 -13.66 3.50
CA ARG A 151 18.57 -14.80 4.42
C ARG A 151 17.55 -14.50 5.50
N PHE A 152 16.86 -15.53 5.97
CA PHE A 152 15.99 -15.42 7.15
C PHE A 152 16.74 -15.96 8.37
N ALA A 153 16.51 -15.33 9.53
CA ALA A 153 17.16 -15.68 10.79
C ALA A 153 16.18 -15.55 11.96
N ASP A 154 16.26 -16.49 12.90
CA ASP A 154 15.44 -16.55 14.11
C ASP A 154 16.24 -16.21 15.37
N THR A 155 17.57 -16.15 15.28
CA THR A 155 18.49 -15.89 16.38
C THR A 155 19.60 -14.94 15.97
N LEU A 156 20.20 -14.24 16.96
CA LEU A 156 21.34 -13.36 16.70
C LEU A 156 22.55 -14.09 16.05
N PRO A 157 22.95 -15.31 16.46
CA PRO A 157 23.98 -16.06 15.74
C PRO A 157 23.64 -16.34 14.27
N GLU A 158 22.37 -16.64 13.95
CA GLU A 158 21.93 -16.82 12.57
C GLU A 158 21.98 -15.52 11.77
N VAL A 159 21.67 -14.36 12.39
CA VAL A 159 21.84 -13.04 11.77
C VAL A 159 23.31 -12.79 11.43
N GLN A 160 24.23 -13.09 12.37
CA GLN A 160 25.65 -12.93 12.14
C GLN A 160 26.16 -13.83 10.99
N ALA A 161 25.68 -15.07 10.92
CA ALA A 161 26.00 -15.99 9.83
C ALA A 161 25.40 -15.50 8.48
N ALA A 162 24.17 -14.97 8.50
CA ALA A 162 23.53 -14.41 7.32
C ALA A 162 24.30 -13.19 6.78
N ILE A 163 24.77 -12.32 7.67
CA ILE A 163 25.57 -11.14 7.28
C ILE A 163 26.95 -11.55 6.75
N ALA A 164 27.56 -12.58 7.34
CA ALA A 164 28.83 -13.11 6.82
C ALA A 164 28.70 -13.66 5.38
N ASP A 165 27.54 -14.22 5.02
CA ASP A 165 27.24 -14.71 3.67
C ASP A 165 26.89 -13.57 2.70
N ILE A 166 26.10 -12.59 3.14
CA ILE A 166 25.58 -11.49 2.30
C ILE A 166 26.61 -10.37 2.13
N GLY A 167 27.35 -10.03 3.21
CA GLY A 167 28.28 -8.92 3.26
C GLY A 167 27.65 -7.59 3.70
N TYR A 168 28.50 -6.57 3.76
CA TYR A 168 28.10 -5.19 4.08
C TYR A 168 28.12 -4.30 2.82
N PRO A 169 27.29 -3.25 2.77
CA PRO A 169 26.21 -2.96 3.70
C PRO A 169 25.00 -3.89 3.50
N CYS A 170 24.26 -4.14 4.59
CA CYS A 170 23.03 -4.92 4.53
C CYS A 170 21.94 -4.29 5.41
N LEU A 171 20.71 -4.81 5.31
CA LEU A 171 19.56 -4.37 6.10
C LEU A 171 19.02 -5.53 6.93
N ILE A 172 18.68 -5.25 8.19
CA ILE A 172 17.90 -6.16 9.05
C ILE A 172 16.50 -5.60 9.17
N LYS A 173 15.47 -6.43 8.87
CA LYS A 173 14.07 -6.04 8.95
C LYS A 173 13.25 -7.13 9.64
N PRO A 174 12.32 -6.81 10.55
CA PRO A 174 11.33 -7.80 11.02
C PRO A 174 10.52 -8.34 9.84
N VAL A 175 10.20 -9.64 9.86
CA VAL A 175 9.38 -10.27 8.82
C VAL A 175 7.98 -9.66 8.78
N MET A 176 7.42 -9.28 9.95
CA MET A 176 6.09 -8.69 10.08
C MET A 176 6.20 -7.24 10.57
N SER A 177 6.54 -6.33 9.67
CA SER A 177 6.58 -4.88 9.96
C SER A 177 6.27 -4.06 8.69
N SER A 178 5.87 -2.80 8.88
CA SER A 178 5.63 -1.84 7.81
C SER A 178 6.21 -0.47 8.15
N SER A 179 6.34 0.41 7.17
CA SER A 179 6.82 1.80 7.33
C SER A 179 8.20 1.87 8.02
N GLY A 180 9.12 0.98 7.68
CA GLY A 180 10.49 0.99 8.19
C GLY A 180 10.66 0.69 9.69
N LYS A 181 9.60 0.32 10.41
CA LYS A 181 9.70 0.02 11.86
C LYS A 181 10.53 -1.22 12.11
N GLY A 182 11.53 -1.10 12.99
CA GLY A 182 12.47 -2.17 13.31
C GLY A 182 13.51 -2.42 12.22
N GLN A 183 13.55 -1.61 11.15
CA GLN A 183 14.55 -1.72 10.10
C GLN A 183 15.82 -0.97 10.46
N SER A 184 16.98 -1.62 10.23
CA SER A 184 18.30 -0.99 10.38
C SER A 184 19.18 -1.32 9.18
N ARG A 185 19.96 -0.34 8.71
CA ARG A 185 21.08 -0.55 7.83
C ARG A 185 22.31 -0.86 8.69
N ILE A 186 23.11 -1.80 8.25
CA ILE A 186 24.31 -2.29 8.93
C ILE A 186 25.48 -2.07 7.99
N ASP A 187 26.41 -1.23 8.41
CA ASP A 187 27.64 -0.92 7.68
C ASP A 187 28.87 -1.63 8.30
N GLY A 188 28.75 -2.20 9.53
CA GLY A 188 29.83 -2.91 10.22
C GLY A 188 29.34 -3.84 11.33
N PRO A 189 30.22 -4.73 11.84
CA PRO A 189 29.85 -5.77 12.79
C PRO A 189 29.35 -5.23 14.14
N ASP A 190 29.82 -4.06 14.57
CA ASP A 190 29.48 -3.47 15.88
C ASP A 190 28.02 -3.04 15.98
N GLU A 191 27.31 -2.90 14.82
CA GLU A 191 25.92 -2.46 14.76
C GLU A 191 24.92 -3.62 14.86
N ILE A 192 25.36 -4.87 14.68
CA ILE A 192 24.47 -6.04 14.53
C ILE A 192 23.58 -6.25 15.76
N ALA A 193 24.17 -6.21 16.97
CA ALA A 193 23.42 -6.47 18.20
C ALA A 193 22.32 -5.43 18.44
N ALA A 194 22.66 -4.15 18.25
CA ALA A 194 21.68 -3.05 18.41
C ALA A 194 20.55 -3.12 17.37
N ALA A 195 20.89 -3.49 16.14
CA ALA A 195 19.91 -3.65 15.06
C ALA A 195 18.98 -4.85 15.29
N TRP A 196 19.52 -5.98 15.78
CA TRP A 196 18.71 -7.12 16.20
C TRP A 196 17.72 -6.74 17.29
N ASP A 197 18.18 -6.07 18.36
CA ASP A 197 17.32 -5.63 19.47
C ASP A 197 16.24 -4.65 19.00
N TYR A 198 16.57 -3.77 18.07
CA TYR A 198 15.60 -2.85 17.47
C TYR A 198 14.57 -3.59 16.62
N ALA A 199 14.99 -4.56 15.82
CA ALA A 199 14.09 -5.38 15.02
C ALA A 199 13.13 -6.19 15.91
N MET A 200 13.61 -6.75 17.02
CA MET A 200 12.78 -7.51 17.97
C MET A 200 11.71 -6.66 18.65
N ARG A 201 11.96 -5.36 18.85
CA ARG A 201 10.99 -4.41 19.42
C ARG A 201 10.03 -3.83 18.38
N GLY A 202 10.45 -3.77 17.12
CA GLY A 202 9.70 -3.14 16.03
C GLY A 202 8.65 -4.03 15.34
N GLY A 203 8.70 -5.36 15.54
CA GLY A 203 7.77 -6.31 14.95
C GLY A 203 6.35 -6.17 15.50
N ARG A 204 5.34 -6.17 14.61
CA ARG A 204 3.92 -6.04 15.00
C ARG A 204 3.29 -7.36 15.42
N VAL A 205 3.67 -8.47 14.77
CA VAL A 205 3.15 -9.82 15.01
C VAL A 205 4.29 -10.81 14.81
N GLY A 206 4.41 -11.86 15.65
CA GLY A 206 5.43 -12.89 15.49
C GLY A 206 6.83 -12.40 15.89
N ARG A 207 7.12 -12.33 17.19
CA ARG A 207 8.44 -11.98 17.70
C ARG A 207 9.45 -13.07 17.32
N GLY A 208 10.61 -12.68 16.80
CA GLY A 208 11.78 -13.54 16.73
C GLY A 208 12.32 -13.83 15.32
N ARG A 209 11.67 -13.42 14.22
CA ARG A 209 12.17 -13.69 12.88
C ARG A 209 12.44 -12.41 12.09
N VAL A 210 13.62 -12.35 11.50
CA VAL A 210 14.04 -11.23 10.63
C VAL A 210 14.44 -11.73 9.24
N ILE A 211 14.45 -10.82 8.29
CA ILE A 211 15.14 -10.95 7.02
C ILE A 211 16.41 -10.08 7.09
N VAL A 212 17.53 -10.64 6.66
CA VAL A 212 18.76 -9.93 6.34
C VAL A 212 18.84 -9.79 4.84
N GLU A 213 18.92 -8.58 4.33
CA GLU A 213 18.95 -8.27 2.89
C GLU A 213 20.20 -7.51 2.52
N GLY A 214 20.89 -7.91 1.46
CA GLY A 214 21.97 -7.13 0.88
C GLY A 214 21.45 -5.78 0.36
N HIS A 215 22.23 -4.73 0.60
CA HIS A 215 21.90 -3.41 0.07
C HIS A 215 22.07 -3.39 -1.45
N ILE A 216 21.06 -2.91 -2.16
CA ILE A 216 21.15 -2.62 -3.60
C ILE A 216 21.63 -1.18 -3.74
N ASP A 217 22.74 -0.99 -4.45
CA ASP A 217 23.20 0.34 -4.86
C ASP A 217 22.42 0.75 -6.10
N PHE A 218 21.31 1.50 -5.89
CA PHE A 218 20.36 1.90 -6.92
C PHE A 218 20.46 3.40 -7.21
N ASP A 219 20.09 3.81 -8.43
CA ASP A 219 20.02 5.22 -8.82
C ASP A 219 18.75 5.88 -8.27
N TYR A 220 17.62 5.13 -8.27
CA TYR A 220 16.33 5.59 -7.74
C TYR A 220 15.38 4.41 -7.47
N GLU A 221 14.39 4.66 -6.62
CA GLU A 221 13.26 3.76 -6.37
C GLU A 221 12.03 4.23 -7.16
N ILE A 222 11.23 3.27 -7.61
CA ILE A 222 9.92 3.55 -8.21
C ILE A 222 8.82 2.71 -7.55
N THR A 223 7.61 3.25 -7.58
CA THR A 223 6.39 2.47 -7.43
C THR A 223 5.74 2.31 -8.80
N GLN A 224 5.66 1.06 -9.27
CA GLN A 224 4.90 0.71 -10.46
C GLN A 224 3.46 0.37 -10.05
N LEU A 225 2.57 1.36 -10.11
CA LEU A 225 1.14 1.09 -9.90
C LEU A 225 0.64 0.19 -11.01
N THR A 226 0.07 -0.93 -10.60
CA THR A 226 -0.36 -2.02 -11.48
C THR A 226 -1.81 -2.36 -11.17
N VAL A 227 -2.68 -2.30 -12.16
CA VAL A 227 -4.13 -2.52 -12.00
C VAL A 227 -4.53 -3.79 -12.72
N ARG A 228 -5.13 -4.72 -11.98
CA ARG A 228 -5.77 -5.90 -12.57
C ARG A 228 -7.28 -5.65 -12.64
N ALA A 229 -7.79 -5.50 -13.85
CA ALA A 229 -9.19 -5.12 -14.09
C ALA A 229 -9.75 -5.90 -15.27
N LYS A 230 -11.07 -5.90 -15.42
CA LYS A 230 -11.73 -6.51 -16.58
C LYS A 230 -11.61 -5.60 -17.81
N ASN A 231 -11.25 -6.19 -18.93
CA ASN A 231 -11.31 -5.54 -20.25
C ASN A 231 -12.74 -5.56 -20.82
N ALA A 232 -12.91 -5.06 -22.02
CA ALA A 232 -14.21 -5.01 -22.70
C ALA A 232 -14.81 -6.42 -22.99
N ALA A 233 -13.97 -7.45 -23.08
CA ALA A 233 -14.38 -8.84 -23.23
C ALA A 233 -14.75 -9.52 -21.89
N GLY A 234 -14.56 -8.83 -20.75
CA GLY A 234 -14.78 -9.38 -19.42
C GLY A 234 -13.59 -10.19 -18.87
N GLU A 235 -12.47 -10.25 -19.58
CA GLU A 235 -11.27 -10.95 -19.19
C GLU A 235 -10.41 -10.07 -18.27
N ILE A 236 -9.67 -10.71 -17.35
CA ILE A 236 -8.75 -9.98 -16.46
C ILE A 236 -7.49 -9.60 -17.23
N GLU A 237 -7.23 -8.33 -17.31
CA GLU A 237 -6.06 -7.75 -17.93
C GLU A 237 -5.26 -6.92 -16.91
N THR A 238 -3.94 -6.81 -17.15
CA THR A 238 -3.03 -6.03 -16.31
C THR A 238 -2.64 -4.73 -17.00
N TYR A 239 -3.01 -3.63 -16.37
CA TYR A 239 -2.73 -2.26 -16.82
C TYR A 239 -1.64 -1.64 -15.95
N PHE A 240 -0.81 -0.78 -16.53
CA PHE A 240 0.29 -0.11 -15.84
C PHE A 240 0.12 1.40 -15.93
N CYS A 241 0.13 2.06 -14.77
CA CYS A 241 0.31 3.50 -14.73
C CYS A 241 1.74 3.87 -15.13
N GLU A 242 1.99 5.13 -15.48
CA GLU A 242 3.36 5.62 -15.61
C GLU A 242 4.10 5.47 -14.28
N PRO A 243 5.41 5.16 -14.29
CA PRO A 243 6.18 4.94 -13.05
C PRO A 243 6.15 6.17 -12.14
N ILE A 244 6.03 5.93 -10.85
CA ILE A 244 6.10 6.96 -9.82
C ILE A 244 7.48 6.92 -9.17
N GLY A 245 8.24 8.01 -9.30
CA GLY A 245 9.43 8.24 -8.50
C GLY A 245 9.06 8.76 -7.11
N HIS A 246 9.82 8.41 -6.11
CA HIS A 246 9.55 8.88 -4.75
C HIS A 246 10.83 9.09 -3.94
N LEU A 247 10.72 9.89 -2.90
CA LEU A 247 11.76 10.10 -1.91
C LEU A 247 11.28 9.57 -0.55
N GLN A 248 12.06 8.67 0.02
CA GLN A 248 11.90 8.23 1.40
C GLN A 248 13.03 8.78 2.26
N VAL A 249 12.71 9.18 3.49
CA VAL A 249 13.70 9.60 4.49
C VAL A 249 13.51 8.74 5.73
N LYS A 250 14.51 7.90 6.04
CA LYS A 250 14.46 6.93 7.15
C LYS A 250 13.25 5.98 7.06
N GLY A 251 12.91 5.56 5.84
CA GLY A 251 11.79 4.65 5.57
C GLY A 251 10.40 5.29 5.57
N ASP A 252 10.31 6.62 5.76
CA ASP A 252 9.04 7.36 5.65
C ASP A 252 8.96 8.05 4.28
N TYR A 253 7.84 7.90 3.59
CA TYR A 253 7.49 8.64 2.40
C TYR A 253 7.44 10.15 2.66
N VAL A 254 8.10 10.93 1.82
CA VAL A 254 8.20 12.40 1.92
C VAL A 254 7.58 13.11 0.72
N GLU A 255 7.90 12.66 -0.47
CA GLU A 255 7.37 13.19 -1.73
C GLU A 255 7.34 12.10 -2.81
N SER A 256 6.46 12.27 -3.80
CA SER A 256 6.45 11.46 -5.02
C SER A 256 6.16 12.34 -6.24
N TRP A 257 6.52 11.84 -7.40
CA TRP A 257 6.29 12.52 -8.68
C TRP A 257 5.99 11.51 -9.78
N GLN A 258 5.24 11.94 -10.78
CA GLN A 258 4.86 11.12 -11.93
C GLN A 258 4.81 12.00 -13.20
N PRO A 259 5.43 11.54 -14.31
CA PRO A 259 6.15 10.28 -14.44
C PRO A 259 7.58 10.36 -13.89
N GLN A 260 8.15 9.20 -13.48
CA GLN A 260 9.58 9.06 -13.28
C GLN A 260 10.23 8.76 -14.63
N PRO A 261 11.15 9.61 -15.12
CA PRO A 261 11.93 9.28 -16.32
C PRO A 261 12.80 8.05 -16.08
N MET A 262 12.81 7.14 -17.05
CA MET A 262 13.65 5.95 -17.01
C MET A 262 13.89 5.43 -18.43
N SER A 263 14.88 4.55 -18.62
CA SER A 263 15.12 3.92 -19.90
C SER A 263 13.97 2.99 -20.29
N GLU A 264 13.74 2.82 -21.58
CA GLU A 264 12.72 1.89 -22.09
C GLU A 264 12.99 0.46 -21.60
N ALA A 265 14.25 0.03 -21.54
CA ALA A 265 14.63 -1.30 -21.05
C ALA A 265 14.26 -1.49 -19.58
N ALA A 266 14.53 -0.51 -18.71
CA ALA A 266 14.15 -0.53 -17.31
C ALA A 266 12.62 -0.50 -17.16
N LEU A 267 11.90 0.32 -17.94
CA LEU A 267 10.44 0.40 -17.94
C LEU A 267 9.79 -0.95 -18.28
N GLN A 268 10.22 -1.58 -19.37
CA GLN A 268 9.70 -2.88 -19.79
C GLN A 268 10.02 -3.97 -18.76
N THR A 269 11.20 -3.93 -18.14
CA THR A 269 11.58 -4.86 -17.07
C THR A 269 10.71 -4.65 -15.83
N SER A 270 10.46 -3.40 -15.41
CA SER A 270 9.58 -3.06 -14.30
C SER A 270 8.17 -3.59 -14.52
N ARG A 271 7.59 -3.36 -15.70
CA ARG A 271 6.27 -3.87 -16.07
C ARG A 271 6.20 -5.39 -16.12
N ARG A 272 7.28 -6.07 -16.59
CA ARG A 272 7.36 -7.53 -16.59
C ARG A 272 7.38 -8.09 -15.16
N ILE A 273 8.20 -7.54 -14.27
CA ILE A 273 8.26 -7.94 -12.85
C ILE A 273 6.89 -7.74 -12.20
N ALA A 274 6.29 -6.55 -12.34
CA ALA A 274 5.00 -6.22 -11.78
C ALA A 274 3.89 -7.15 -12.29
N ARG A 275 3.85 -7.45 -13.61
CA ARG A 275 2.88 -8.40 -14.18
C ARG A 275 3.04 -9.80 -13.59
N SER A 276 4.27 -10.28 -13.42
CA SER A 276 4.56 -11.61 -12.88
C SER A 276 4.05 -11.75 -11.44
N VAL A 277 4.43 -10.81 -10.57
CA VAL A 277 4.03 -10.81 -9.15
C VAL A 277 2.51 -10.67 -9.00
N THR A 278 1.92 -9.64 -9.60
CA THR A 278 0.48 -9.37 -9.45
C THR A 278 -0.38 -10.44 -10.12
N GLY A 279 0.10 -11.03 -11.22
CA GLY A 279 -0.52 -12.16 -11.87
C GLY A 279 -0.58 -13.40 -10.98
N ASN A 280 0.49 -13.70 -10.24
CA ASN A 280 0.53 -14.80 -9.27
C ASN A 280 -0.34 -14.54 -8.04
N LEU A 281 -0.34 -13.30 -7.51
CA LEU A 281 -1.20 -12.92 -6.39
C LEU A 281 -2.68 -13.02 -6.76
N GLY A 282 -3.02 -12.77 -8.01
CA GLY A 282 -4.36 -12.96 -8.56
C GLY A 282 -5.34 -11.84 -8.20
N GLY A 283 -6.63 -12.08 -8.49
CA GLY A 283 -7.74 -11.18 -8.18
C GLY A 283 -7.81 -9.91 -9.04
N LEU A 284 -8.71 -9.02 -8.64
CA LEU A 284 -8.94 -7.70 -9.22
C LEU A 284 -8.54 -6.62 -8.20
N GLY A 285 -8.02 -5.51 -8.66
CA GLY A 285 -7.63 -4.40 -7.79
C GLY A 285 -6.35 -3.71 -8.25
N LEU A 286 -5.88 -2.79 -7.43
CA LEU A 286 -4.64 -2.07 -7.64
C LEU A 286 -3.54 -2.64 -6.73
N PHE A 287 -2.32 -2.64 -7.26
CA PHE A 287 -1.11 -3.06 -6.56
C PHE A 287 -0.04 -1.98 -6.71
N GLY A 288 0.59 -1.62 -5.60
CA GLY A 288 1.81 -0.83 -5.59
C GLY A 288 3.03 -1.75 -5.58
N VAL A 289 3.76 -1.84 -6.69
CA VAL A 289 4.97 -2.67 -6.80
C VAL A 289 6.19 -1.78 -6.68
N GLU A 290 6.96 -1.93 -5.60
CA GLU A 290 8.18 -1.17 -5.36
C GLU A 290 9.40 -1.87 -5.98
N LEU A 291 10.20 -1.10 -6.69
CA LEU A 291 11.33 -1.58 -7.48
C LEU A 291 12.54 -0.65 -7.31
N PHE A 292 13.73 -1.26 -7.18
CA PHE A 292 15.01 -0.54 -7.28
C PHE A 292 15.47 -0.53 -8.73
N VAL A 293 16.01 0.60 -9.18
CA VAL A 293 16.50 0.77 -10.55
C VAL A 293 17.91 1.30 -10.56
N LYS A 294 18.80 0.67 -11.34
CA LYS A 294 20.15 1.16 -11.65
C LYS A 294 20.44 0.96 -13.13
N GLY A 295 20.53 2.06 -13.87
CA GLY A 295 20.58 2.00 -15.32
C GLY A 295 19.40 1.20 -15.89
N ASP A 296 19.69 0.09 -16.59
CA ASP A 296 18.67 -0.82 -17.13
C ASP A 296 18.30 -1.98 -16.19
N GLN A 297 18.99 -2.11 -15.09
CA GLN A 297 18.74 -3.18 -14.10
C GLN A 297 17.62 -2.80 -13.15
N VAL A 298 16.74 -3.78 -12.87
CA VAL A 298 15.59 -3.59 -11.99
C VAL A 298 15.47 -4.77 -11.04
N TRP A 299 15.28 -4.47 -9.76
CA TRP A 299 15.07 -5.48 -8.71
C TRP A 299 13.72 -5.27 -8.02
N PHE A 300 13.03 -6.37 -7.76
CA PHE A 300 11.84 -6.37 -6.94
C PHE A 300 12.20 -6.10 -5.47
N SER A 301 11.51 -5.13 -4.87
CA SER A 301 11.62 -4.80 -3.45
C SER A 301 10.42 -5.34 -2.67
N GLU A 302 9.24 -4.80 -2.89
CA GLU A 302 8.01 -5.13 -2.15
C GLU A 302 6.77 -4.96 -3.05
N VAL A 303 5.62 -5.50 -2.61
CA VAL A 303 4.32 -5.24 -3.24
C VAL A 303 3.24 -5.09 -2.20
N SER A 304 2.41 -4.06 -2.37
CA SER A 304 1.19 -3.81 -1.61
C SER A 304 -0.02 -4.12 -2.48
N PRO A 305 -0.95 -5.01 -2.07
CA PRO A 305 -2.13 -5.38 -2.87
C PRO A 305 -3.29 -4.38 -2.64
N ARG A 306 -2.98 -3.09 -2.66
CA ARG A 306 -3.85 -1.95 -2.33
C ARG A 306 -3.23 -0.64 -2.81
N PRO A 307 -3.96 0.50 -2.72
CA PRO A 307 -3.38 1.84 -2.91
C PRO A 307 -2.13 2.06 -2.06
N HIS A 308 -1.19 2.81 -2.61
CA HIS A 308 0.12 3.05 -2.04
C HIS A 308 0.30 4.55 -1.74
N ASP A 309 0.96 4.91 -0.63
CA ASP A 309 1.11 6.33 -0.26
C ASP A 309 1.88 7.17 -1.29
N THR A 310 2.80 6.56 -2.06
CA THR A 310 3.44 7.24 -3.20
C THR A 310 2.45 7.57 -4.32
N GLY A 311 1.38 6.79 -4.44
CA GLY A 311 0.31 6.96 -5.42
C GLY A 311 -0.62 8.16 -5.14
N LEU A 312 -0.50 8.85 -3.99
CA LEU A 312 -1.20 10.10 -3.73
C LEU A 312 -0.97 11.15 -4.83
N VAL A 313 0.16 11.10 -5.54
CA VAL A 313 0.43 11.96 -6.71
C VAL A 313 -0.61 11.79 -7.81
N THR A 314 -1.24 10.61 -7.93
CA THR A 314 -2.25 10.33 -8.95
C THR A 314 -3.52 11.16 -8.81
N LEU A 315 -3.77 11.75 -7.64
CA LEU A 315 -4.85 12.73 -7.44
C LEU A 315 -4.72 13.95 -8.37
N ALA A 316 -3.50 14.26 -8.82
CA ALA A 316 -3.23 15.36 -9.74
C ALA A 316 -2.75 14.89 -11.11
N SER A 317 -1.94 13.83 -11.19
CA SER A 317 -1.25 13.42 -12.43
C SER A 317 -2.12 12.66 -13.41
N GLN A 318 -3.11 11.88 -12.95
CA GLN A 318 -3.87 10.95 -13.77
C GLN A 318 -5.32 11.38 -14.00
N ARG A 319 -5.96 10.77 -15.01
CA ARG A 319 -7.39 10.93 -15.24
C ARG A 319 -8.21 10.29 -14.12
N LEU A 320 -7.80 9.09 -13.68
CA LEU A 320 -8.35 8.39 -12.53
C LEU A 320 -7.23 8.23 -11.51
N SER A 321 -7.45 8.70 -10.30
CA SER A 321 -6.53 8.47 -9.19
C SER A 321 -6.39 6.97 -8.91
N GLU A 322 -5.34 6.57 -8.23
CA GLU A 322 -5.16 5.17 -7.79
C GLU A 322 -6.39 4.64 -7.01
N PHE A 323 -7.05 5.49 -6.26
CA PHE A 323 -8.26 5.17 -5.49
C PHE A 323 -9.45 4.89 -6.40
N GLU A 324 -9.64 5.69 -7.45
CA GLU A 324 -10.68 5.48 -8.45
C GLU A 324 -10.38 4.25 -9.33
N LEU A 325 -9.11 4.03 -9.66
CA LEU A 325 -8.65 2.82 -10.36
C LEU A 325 -8.94 1.58 -9.51
N HIS A 326 -8.62 1.63 -8.21
CA HIS A 326 -8.89 0.53 -7.28
C HIS A 326 -10.39 0.27 -7.16
N ALA A 327 -11.19 1.31 -6.90
CA ALA A 327 -12.65 1.20 -6.78
C ALA A 327 -13.28 0.61 -8.05
N ARG A 328 -12.85 1.03 -9.25
CA ARG A 328 -13.36 0.48 -10.50
C ARG A 328 -12.93 -0.98 -10.70
N ALA A 329 -11.65 -1.29 -10.46
CA ALA A 329 -11.13 -2.64 -10.64
C ALA A 329 -11.88 -3.65 -9.75
N ILE A 330 -12.06 -3.36 -8.46
CA ILE A 330 -12.74 -4.26 -7.51
C ILE A 330 -14.22 -4.46 -7.84
N LEU A 331 -14.84 -3.48 -8.49
CA LEU A 331 -16.23 -3.57 -8.97
C LEU A 331 -16.35 -4.21 -10.37
N GLY A 332 -15.23 -4.64 -10.97
CA GLY A 332 -15.21 -5.20 -12.32
C GLY A 332 -15.53 -4.20 -13.42
N LEU A 333 -15.32 -2.90 -13.15
CA LEU A 333 -15.55 -1.81 -14.11
C LEU A 333 -14.29 -1.51 -14.93
N PRO A 334 -14.42 -0.91 -16.12
CA PRO A 334 -13.29 -0.51 -16.94
C PRO A 334 -12.43 0.56 -16.25
N VAL A 335 -11.11 0.47 -16.49
CA VAL A 335 -10.11 1.40 -15.97
C VAL A 335 -9.43 2.18 -17.09
N ASP A 336 -8.90 3.34 -16.75
CA ASP A 336 -8.11 4.20 -17.64
C ASP A 336 -6.90 4.73 -16.84
N VAL A 337 -5.72 4.20 -17.13
CA VAL A 337 -4.47 4.49 -16.43
C VAL A 337 -3.68 5.67 -17.05
N SER A 338 -4.32 6.44 -17.93
CA SER A 338 -3.65 7.51 -18.67
C SER A 338 -3.17 8.64 -17.76
N LEU A 339 -1.90 9.04 -17.98
CA LEU A 339 -1.34 10.25 -17.42
C LEU A 339 -1.97 11.48 -18.10
N ARG A 340 -2.33 12.50 -17.33
CA ARG A 340 -2.82 13.77 -17.84
C ARG A 340 -1.70 14.79 -17.98
N ARG A 341 -0.96 14.99 -16.89
CA ARG A 341 0.15 15.94 -16.82
C ARG A 341 1.15 15.49 -15.77
N PRO A 342 2.41 15.88 -15.88
CA PRO A 342 3.35 15.70 -14.78
C PRO A 342 2.82 16.35 -13.49
N ALA A 343 2.97 15.63 -12.38
CA ALA A 343 2.56 16.11 -11.07
C ALA A 343 3.51 15.60 -9.98
N ALA A 344 3.39 16.20 -8.81
CA ALA A 344 4.07 15.76 -7.61
C ALA A 344 3.19 15.88 -6.37
N SER A 345 3.56 15.18 -5.33
CA SER A 345 2.96 15.27 -4.00
C SER A 345 4.05 15.52 -2.95
N ALA A 346 3.72 16.26 -1.90
CA ALA A 346 4.59 16.53 -0.76
C ALA A 346 3.82 16.41 0.54
N VAL A 347 4.39 15.73 1.53
CA VAL A 347 3.74 15.44 2.81
C VAL A 347 3.66 16.69 3.69
N ILE A 348 2.52 16.85 4.36
CA ILE A 348 2.31 17.82 5.45
C ILE A 348 2.39 17.04 6.77
N TYR A 349 3.41 17.34 7.58
CA TYR A 349 3.62 16.69 8.87
C TYR A 349 2.87 17.39 9.99
N GLY A 350 2.62 16.67 11.09
CA GLY A 350 1.93 17.16 12.27
C GLY A 350 2.70 18.25 13.03
N GLY A 351 4.00 18.07 13.19
CA GLY A 351 4.88 19.05 13.83
C GLY A 351 4.66 19.26 15.33
N VAL A 352 3.51 18.85 15.86
CA VAL A 352 3.10 18.98 17.25
C VAL A 352 2.44 17.70 17.77
N ASP A 353 2.62 17.41 19.06
CA ASP A 353 1.95 16.31 19.75
C ASP A 353 0.65 16.83 20.39
N ALA A 354 -0.48 16.60 19.71
CA ALA A 354 -1.79 17.07 20.16
C ALA A 354 -2.94 16.29 19.52
N ALA A 355 -4.10 16.30 20.17
CA ALA A 355 -5.36 15.84 19.60
C ALA A 355 -6.13 17.03 18.99
N GLY A 356 -6.89 16.77 17.91
CA GLY A 356 -7.81 17.76 17.33
C GLY A 356 -7.14 19.01 16.79
N ILE A 357 -5.95 18.90 16.19
CA ILE A 357 -5.18 20.03 15.67
C ILE A 357 -5.95 20.87 14.64
N ALA A 358 -5.66 22.16 14.60
CA ALA A 358 -6.07 23.08 13.54
C ALA A 358 -4.95 23.28 12.50
N TYR A 359 -5.29 23.86 11.36
CA TYR A 359 -4.33 24.18 10.31
C TYR A 359 -4.39 25.67 9.95
N GLN A 360 -3.24 26.32 9.95
CA GLN A 360 -3.05 27.67 9.44
C GLN A 360 -2.36 27.64 8.07
N GLY A 361 -2.55 28.70 7.27
CA GLY A 361 -1.85 28.87 6.00
C GLY A 361 -2.50 28.17 4.81
N VAL A 362 -3.65 27.49 4.99
CA VAL A 362 -4.35 26.77 3.91
C VAL A 362 -4.66 27.67 2.71
N ALA A 363 -5.13 28.90 2.96
CA ALA A 363 -5.41 29.85 1.88
C ALA A 363 -4.13 30.25 1.12
N ALA A 364 -3.00 30.46 1.80
CA ALA A 364 -1.72 30.76 1.16
C ALA A 364 -1.19 29.55 0.38
N ALA A 365 -1.34 28.34 0.89
CA ALA A 365 -0.98 27.12 0.20
C ALA A 365 -1.72 26.96 -1.14
N LEU A 366 -3.02 27.23 -1.16
CA LEU A 366 -3.86 27.17 -2.36
C LEU A 366 -3.65 28.32 -3.34
N GLN A 367 -2.80 29.30 -3.03
CA GLN A 367 -2.34 30.32 -3.97
C GLN A 367 -1.14 29.85 -4.81
N VAL A 368 -0.49 28.76 -4.43
CA VAL A 368 0.55 28.15 -5.27
C VAL A 368 -0.11 27.64 -6.55
N PRO A 369 0.39 28.02 -7.74
CA PRO A 369 -0.27 27.67 -9.01
C PRO A 369 -0.46 26.16 -9.18
N GLU A 370 -1.65 25.76 -9.67
CA GLU A 370 -2.00 24.38 -10.01
C GLU A 370 -1.79 23.38 -8.85
N SER A 371 -1.93 23.84 -7.62
CA SER A 371 -1.84 23.01 -6.42
C SER A 371 -3.19 22.73 -5.77
N ASP A 372 -3.25 21.66 -5.00
CA ASP A 372 -4.40 21.26 -4.19
C ASP A 372 -3.91 20.58 -2.89
N LEU A 373 -4.80 20.43 -1.92
CA LEU A 373 -4.49 19.86 -0.62
C LEU A 373 -5.44 18.71 -0.27
N ARG A 374 -4.90 17.74 0.47
CA ARG A 374 -5.70 16.75 1.21
C ARG A 374 -5.27 16.80 2.66
N LEU A 375 -6.10 17.36 3.52
CA LEU A 375 -5.95 17.28 4.98
C LEU A 375 -6.67 16.03 5.44
N PHE A 376 -5.94 15.09 6.04
CA PHE A 376 -6.43 13.73 6.25
C PHE A 376 -7.53 13.64 7.33
N GLY A 377 -7.56 14.57 8.29
CA GLY A 377 -8.53 14.56 9.40
C GLY A 377 -8.20 13.53 10.48
N LYS A 378 -6.93 13.17 10.65
CA LYS A 378 -6.51 12.26 11.74
C LYS A 378 -6.78 12.91 13.09
N PRO A 379 -7.36 12.18 14.08
CA PRO A 379 -7.75 12.78 15.36
C PRO A 379 -6.57 13.18 16.25
N GLU A 380 -5.41 12.56 16.05
CA GLU A 380 -4.18 12.83 16.80
C GLU A 380 -3.07 13.23 15.86
N SER A 381 -2.17 14.09 16.33
CA SER A 381 -0.95 14.51 15.66
C SER A 381 0.27 14.19 16.51
N TYR A 382 1.39 13.92 15.87
CA TYR A 382 2.74 13.94 16.46
C TYR A 382 3.73 14.43 15.41
N VAL A 383 4.93 14.81 15.86
CA VAL A 383 5.92 15.54 15.04
C VAL A 383 6.07 15.00 13.63
N ARG A 384 6.22 13.68 13.46
CA ARG A 384 6.42 13.05 12.14
C ARG A 384 5.17 12.36 11.59
N ARG A 385 3.99 12.55 12.18
CA ARG A 385 2.77 11.99 11.62
C ARG A 385 2.39 12.74 10.35
N ARG A 386 2.15 12.00 9.27
CA ARG A 386 1.58 12.56 8.04
C ARG A 386 0.14 12.97 8.30
N MET A 387 -0.15 14.26 8.23
CA MET A 387 -1.46 14.84 8.53
C MET A 387 -2.17 15.34 7.28
N GLY A 388 -1.44 15.43 6.17
CA GLY A 388 -1.95 15.84 4.88
C GLY A 388 -0.93 15.64 3.77
N VAL A 389 -1.33 15.96 2.57
CA VAL A 389 -0.51 16.01 1.38
C VAL A 389 -0.89 17.21 0.52
N ALA A 390 0.10 17.92 0.01
CA ALA A 390 -0.07 18.86 -1.09
C ALA A 390 0.22 18.12 -2.40
N VAL A 391 -0.57 18.39 -3.43
CA VAL A 391 -0.33 17.89 -4.79
C VAL A 391 -0.26 19.08 -5.74
N ALA A 392 0.56 19.00 -6.79
CA ALA A 392 0.65 20.07 -7.79
C ALA A 392 0.98 19.51 -9.17
N ASN A 393 0.49 20.18 -10.20
CA ASN A 393 0.83 19.94 -11.60
C ASN A 393 1.81 21.00 -12.10
N ALA A 394 2.57 20.63 -13.13
CA ALA A 394 3.40 21.55 -13.93
C ALA A 394 3.70 20.92 -15.30
N ASP A 395 4.50 21.62 -16.12
CA ASP A 395 4.92 21.08 -17.41
C ASP A 395 6.03 20.02 -17.24
N THR A 396 6.76 20.06 -16.14
CA THR A 396 7.78 19.07 -15.78
C THR A 396 7.55 18.52 -14.37
N ALA A 397 7.99 17.28 -14.12
CA ALA A 397 7.92 16.68 -12.80
C ALA A 397 8.72 17.48 -11.74
N GLU A 398 9.88 18.03 -12.12
CA GLU A 398 10.70 18.82 -11.19
C GLU A 398 10.01 20.14 -10.78
N GLU A 399 9.38 20.85 -11.70
CA GLU A 399 8.60 22.04 -11.36
C GLU A 399 7.38 21.67 -10.49
N ALA A 400 6.70 20.57 -10.79
CA ALA A 400 5.60 20.07 -9.98
C ALA A 400 6.05 19.76 -8.54
N ARG A 401 7.24 19.14 -8.36
CA ARG A 401 7.85 18.91 -7.04
C ARG A 401 8.10 20.20 -6.27
N GLN A 402 8.63 21.23 -6.95
CA GLN A 402 8.86 22.55 -6.33
C GLN A 402 7.53 23.16 -5.87
N ARG A 403 6.49 23.12 -6.69
CA ARG A 403 5.15 23.62 -6.36
C ARG A 403 4.52 22.84 -5.20
N ALA A 404 4.55 21.51 -5.23
CA ALA A 404 4.00 20.68 -4.15
C ALA A 404 4.70 20.96 -2.81
N ARG A 405 6.03 21.07 -2.80
CA ARG A 405 6.80 21.44 -1.61
C ARG A 405 6.46 22.86 -1.13
N ALA A 406 6.37 23.83 -2.04
CA ALA A 406 6.01 25.20 -1.71
C ALA A 406 4.59 25.28 -1.09
N CYS A 407 3.64 24.52 -1.65
CA CYS A 407 2.28 24.41 -1.13
C CYS A 407 2.27 23.76 0.26
N ALA A 408 2.90 22.61 0.44
CA ALA A 408 2.97 21.93 1.73
C ALA A 408 3.61 22.79 2.83
N ALA A 409 4.65 23.57 2.51
CA ALA A 409 5.37 24.41 3.44
C ALA A 409 4.53 25.59 4.01
N GLN A 410 3.43 25.98 3.33
CA GLN A 410 2.53 27.01 3.83
C GLN A 410 1.62 26.49 4.95
N VAL A 411 1.33 25.19 4.96
CA VAL A 411 0.39 24.60 5.92
C VAL A 411 1.10 24.31 7.23
N ARG A 412 0.60 24.92 8.30
CA ARG A 412 1.17 24.79 9.66
C ARG A 412 0.12 24.20 10.59
N PRO A 413 0.33 22.97 11.10
CA PRO A 413 -0.48 22.45 12.19
C PRO A 413 -0.27 23.24 13.46
N LEU A 414 -1.37 23.51 14.17
CA LEU A 414 -1.41 24.26 15.42
C LEU A 414 -2.07 23.42 16.51
N GLN A 415 -1.62 23.59 17.74
CA GLN A 415 -2.38 23.09 18.89
C GLN A 415 -3.73 23.83 18.97
N PRO A 416 -4.80 23.14 19.42
CA PRO A 416 -6.11 23.74 19.60
C PRO A 416 -6.11 24.91 20.57
#